data_f120016d603711aeeb6a8304da27e884
#
_entry.id   f120016d603711aeeb6a8304da27e884
#
_cell.length_a   1.000
_cell.length_b   1.000
_cell.length_c   1.000
_cell.angle_alpha   90.00
_cell.angle_beta   90.00
_cell.angle_gamma   90.00
#
_symmetry.space_group_name_H-M   'P 1'
#
loop_
_entity.id
_entity.type
_entity.pdbx_description
1 polymer ?
#
loop_
_entity_poly.entity_id
_entity_poly.type
_entity_poly.pdbx_seq_one_letter_code
_entity_poly.pdbx_strand_id
1 'polypeptide(L)'
;SSAASDVYKRQGFLVSTPLLIGGSIFLLIANFPIQAWIDFLETTVVNSSTGQTLASFISKPAGATFDIMAIFAVIGIAYSFAGKMNTNKIFGAAVAVVSWFLIMPYSISGSVDVAGKAVDVSLSGIPLGWVGSKGIFVGIMCAFLSVHIYTYVERKGWTIKMPAGVPPTVEESFAALIPAAMVMIVFFTINLLFGFLGTNVFQIIFEFLQTPLLNLGDTLGAMVVAYIFLHLFWFFGVNGGSVVGAVFNPILQTLSAGNIAGEHHIICQQFQDLFATFGGAGSTLSLVIAMLLFCKSKRITNLGKLSFVPGIFGINEPIVFGLPIVLNPTLLIPFVLVPTVNIVISYFAMAMNLVPICSGINIPWTCLLYTSDAADE
;
A
#
# COMPACT_ATOMS: atom_id res chain seq x y z
N SER A 1 22.49 -8.72 -2.09
CA SER A 1 21.26 -9.51 -2.22
C SER A 1 20.04 -8.87 -1.53
N SER A 2 20.20 -7.95 -0.57
CA SER A 2 19.08 -7.27 0.09
C SER A 2 18.39 -6.22 -0.82
N ALA A 3 19.15 -5.40 -1.51
CA ALA A 3 18.61 -4.35 -2.37
C ALA A 3 17.70 -4.88 -3.50
N ALA A 4 18.03 -6.04 -4.08
CA ALA A 4 17.18 -6.67 -5.09
C ALA A 4 15.85 -7.18 -4.49
N SER A 5 15.84 -7.60 -3.23
CA SER A 5 14.60 -8.02 -2.52
C SER A 5 13.62 -6.85 -2.36
N ASP A 6 14.14 -5.67 -2.10
CA ASP A 6 13.32 -4.49 -1.80
C ASP A 6 12.70 -3.86 -3.05
N VAL A 7 13.37 -3.95 -4.20
CA VAL A 7 12.81 -3.53 -5.49
C VAL A 7 11.57 -4.35 -5.86
N TYR A 8 11.56 -5.65 -5.61
CA TYR A 8 10.43 -6.52 -5.97
C TYR A 8 9.22 -6.38 -5.03
N LYS A 9 9.46 -6.10 -3.74
CA LYS A 9 8.37 -5.75 -2.81
C LYS A 9 7.65 -4.47 -3.27
N ARG A 10 8.40 -3.47 -3.72
CA ARG A 10 7.84 -2.26 -4.34
C ARG A 10 7.05 -2.56 -5.61
N GLN A 11 7.59 -3.38 -6.51
CA GLN A 11 6.90 -3.67 -7.78
C GLN A 11 5.56 -4.39 -7.56
N GLY A 12 5.43 -5.23 -6.54
CA GLY A 12 4.17 -5.88 -6.19
C GLY A 12 3.08 -4.89 -5.77
N PHE A 13 3.41 -3.92 -4.92
CA PHE A 13 2.47 -2.86 -4.52
C PHE A 13 2.23 -1.81 -5.61
N LEU A 14 3.21 -1.54 -6.47
CA LEU A 14 3.07 -0.59 -7.58
C LEU A 14 1.98 -1.00 -8.59
N VAL A 15 1.59 -2.28 -8.64
CA VAL A 15 0.47 -2.72 -9.49
C VAL A 15 -0.86 -2.17 -8.99
N SER A 16 -1.06 -2.08 -7.67
CA SER A 16 -2.30 -1.54 -7.09
C SER A 16 -2.37 -0.01 -7.13
N THR A 17 -1.24 0.69 -7.06
CA THR A 17 -1.19 2.16 -6.95
C THR A 17 -1.98 2.90 -8.03
N PRO A 18 -1.83 2.65 -9.34
CA PRO A 18 -2.60 3.36 -10.36
C PRO A 18 -4.10 3.07 -10.29
N LEU A 19 -4.49 1.88 -9.82
CA LEU A 19 -5.89 1.51 -9.65
C LEU A 19 -6.50 2.26 -8.45
N LEU A 20 -5.75 2.35 -7.35
CA LEU A 20 -6.17 3.11 -6.17
C LEU A 20 -6.27 4.61 -6.46
N ILE A 21 -5.33 5.18 -7.22
CA ILE A 21 -5.41 6.57 -7.68
C ILE A 21 -6.65 6.78 -8.53
N GLY A 22 -6.94 5.88 -9.49
CA GLY A 22 -8.16 5.93 -10.29
C GLY A 22 -9.43 5.88 -9.43
N GLY A 23 -9.47 4.99 -8.43
CA GLY A 23 -10.55 4.89 -7.46
C GLY A 23 -10.72 6.17 -6.62
N SER A 24 -9.60 6.78 -6.19
CA SER A 24 -9.60 8.03 -5.40
C SER A 24 -10.27 9.19 -6.12
N ILE A 25 -10.11 9.29 -7.45
CA ILE A 25 -10.76 10.34 -8.25
C ILE A 25 -12.29 10.23 -8.13
N PHE A 26 -12.83 9.02 -8.20
CA PHE A 26 -14.27 8.82 -8.05
C PHE A 26 -14.74 9.07 -6.62
N LEU A 27 -13.92 8.74 -5.63
CA LEU A 27 -14.20 9.05 -4.23
C LEU A 27 -14.24 10.57 -4.01
N LEU A 28 -13.28 11.30 -4.59
CA LEU A 28 -13.25 12.76 -4.56
C LEU A 28 -14.51 13.37 -5.21
N ILE A 29 -14.93 12.86 -6.37
CA ILE A 29 -16.16 13.31 -7.03
C ILE A 29 -17.40 13.04 -6.17
N ALA A 30 -17.46 11.87 -5.53
CA ALA A 30 -18.57 11.49 -4.66
C ALA A 30 -18.69 12.36 -3.41
N ASN A 31 -17.54 12.79 -2.87
CA ASN A 31 -17.45 13.58 -1.62
C ASN A 31 -16.95 15.01 -1.87
N PHE A 32 -17.20 15.55 -3.07
CA PHE A 32 -16.75 16.91 -3.37
C PHE A 32 -17.46 17.91 -2.44
N PRO A 33 -16.74 18.80 -1.71
CA PRO A 33 -17.24 19.53 -0.54
C PRO A 33 -18.12 20.75 -0.90
N ILE A 34 -19.01 20.57 -1.83
CA ILE A 34 -20.11 21.50 -2.10
C ILE A 34 -21.39 20.85 -1.59
N GLN A 35 -21.99 21.41 -0.53
CA GLN A 35 -23.20 20.84 0.08
C GLN A 35 -24.32 20.58 -0.94
N ALA A 36 -24.55 21.52 -1.85
CA ALA A 36 -25.54 21.35 -2.92
C ALA A 36 -25.23 20.15 -3.85
N TRP A 37 -23.95 19.82 -4.04
CA TRP A 37 -23.52 18.66 -4.81
C TRP A 37 -23.76 17.35 -4.05
N ILE A 38 -23.43 17.32 -2.79
CA ILE A 38 -23.65 16.16 -1.90
C ILE A 38 -25.14 15.88 -1.82
N ASP A 39 -25.96 16.89 -1.54
CA ASP A 39 -27.41 16.77 -1.47
C ASP A 39 -28.01 16.26 -2.79
N PHE A 40 -27.51 16.76 -3.93
CA PHE A 40 -27.91 16.29 -5.26
C PHE A 40 -27.58 14.82 -5.47
N LEU A 41 -26.39 14.38 -5.08
CA LEU A 41 -25.97 12.98 -5.23
C LEU A 41 -26.75 12.03 -4.33
N GLU A 42 -27.03 12.43 -3.10
CA GLU A 42 -27.74 11.62 -2.11
C GLU A 42 -29.25 11.56 -2.38
N THR A 43 -29.85 12.64 -2.87
CA THR A 43 -31.29 12.68 -3.15
C THR A 43 -31.64 12.06 -4.51
N THR A 44 -30.67 11.98 -5.45
CA THR A 44 -30.92 11.40 -6.77
C THR A 44 -30.90 9.87 -6.69
N VAL A 45 -32.07 9.26 -6.64
CA VAL A 45 -32.24 7.81 -6.65
C VAL A 45 -32.09 7.27 -8.07
N VAL A 46 -31.11 6.40 -8.29
CA VAL A 46 -30.83 5.76 -9.60
C VAL A 46 -31.59 4.44 -9.72
N ASN A 47 -31.62 3.66 -8.64
CA ASN A 47 -32.35 2.39 -8.62
C ASN A 47 -33.47 2.44 -7.57
N SER A 48 -34.70 2.61 -8.02
CA SER A 48 -35.87 2.71 -7.16
C SER A 48 -36.18 1.41 -6.39
N SER A 49 -35.77 0.24 -6.93
CA SER A 49 -36.03 -1.06 -6.29
C SER A 49 -35.14 -1.31 -5.09
N THR A 50 -33.91 -0.79 -5.10
CA THR A 50 -32.90 -0.97 -4.05
C THR A 50 -32.66 0.29 -3.23
N GLY A 51 -33.24 1.42 -3.62
CA GLY A 51 -33.01 2.73 -3.00
C GLY A 51 -31.60 3.29 -3.23
N GLN A 52 -30.84 2.72 -4.16
CA GLN A 52 -29.49 3.17 -4.42
C GLN A 52 -29.46 4.55 -5.08
N THR A 53 -28.67 5.45 -4.48
CA THR A 53 -28.50 6.84 -4.93
C THR A 53 -27.37 7.00 -5.93
N LEU A 54 -27.31 8.14 -6.60
CA LEU A 54 -26.23 8.48 -7.52
C LEU A 54 -24.85 8.50 -6.81
N ALA A 55 -24.80 8.92 -5.53
CA ALA A 55 -23.61 8.86 -4.71
C ALA A 55 -23.05 7.43 -4.62
N SER A 56 -23.90 6.43 -4.39
CA SER A 56 -23.49 5.03 -4.31
C SER A 56 -22.92 4.49 -5.63
N PHE A 57 -23.45 4.95 -6.77
CA PHE A 57 -22.93 4.56 -8.09
C PHE A 57 -21.57 5.23 -8.40
N ILE A 58 -21.42 6.50 -8.07
CA ILE A 58 -20.14 7.22 -8.27
C ILE A 58 -19.05 6.68 -7.35
N SER A 59 -19.38 6.25 -6.13
CA SER A 59 -18.42 5.64 -5.19
C SER A 59 -18.05 4.20 -5.55
N LYS A 60 -18.80 3.53 -6.40
CA LYS A 60 -18.58 2.12 -6.75
C LYS A 60 -17.18 1.81 -7.33
N PRO A 61 -16.56 2.65 -8.20
CA PRO A 61 -15.20 2.44 -8.66
C PRO A 61 -14.16 2.51 -7.51
N ALA A 62 -14.40 3.35 -6.50
CA ALA A 62 -13.55 3.38 -5.30
C ALA A 62 -13.64 2.06 -4.54
N GLY A 63 -14.83 1.55 -4.26
CA GLY A 63 -15.01 0.22 -3.67
C GLY A 63 -14.38 -0.89 -4.50
N ALA A 64 -14.51 -0.85 -5.84
CA ALA A 64 -13.89 -1.81 -6.74
C ALA A 64 -12.34 -1.77 -6.76
N THR A 65 -11.73 -0.82 -6.09
CA THR A 65 -10.27 -0.69 -5.95
C THR A 65 -9.80 -0.84 -4.51
N PHE A 66 -10.36 -0.07 -3.58
CA PHE A 66 -9.95 -0.09 -2.17
C PHE A 66 -10.43 -1.32 -1.41
N ASP A 67 -11.69 -1.73 -1.60
CA ASP A 67 -12.27 -2.86 -0.86
C ASP A 67 -11.67 -4.22 -1.25
N ILE A 68 -10.96 -4.27 -2.40
CA ILE A 68 -10.29 -5.49 -2.88
C ILE A 68 -8.78 -5.30 -3.08
N MET A 69 -8.20 -4.27 -2.46
CA MET A 69 -6.79 -3.91 -2.66
C MET A 69 -5.80 -5.03 -2.31
N ALA A 70 -6.14 -5.89 -1.35
CA ALA A 70 -5.29 -7.01 -0.97
C ALA A 70 -5.16 -8.05 -2.11
N ILE A 71 -6.17 -8.22 -2.95
CA ILE A 71 -6.11 -9.13 -4.11
C ILE A 71 -5.01 -8.65 -5.08
N PHE A 72 -5.00 -7.36 -5.40
CA PHE A 72 -3.98 -6.79 -6.28
C PHE A 72 -2.58 -6.90 -5.67
N ALA A 73 -2.47 -6.68 -4.35
CA ALA A 73 -1.20 -6.82 -3.63
C ALA A 73 -0.69 -8.27 -3.69
N VAL A 74 -1.54 -9.27 -3.41
CA VAL A 74 -1.17 -10.69 -3.49
C VAL A 74 -0.69 -11.06 -4.88
N ILE A 75 -1.44 -10.69 -5.92
CA ILE A 75 -1.09 -10.97 -7.32
C ILE A 75 0.26 -10.32 -7.66
N GLY A 76 0.41 -9.03 -7.38
CA GLY A 76 1.61 -8.27 -7.74
C GLY A 76 2.86 -8.77 -7.02
N ILE A 77 2.76 -9.04 -5.72
CA ILE A 77 3.88 -9.55 -4.91
C ILE A 77 4.28 -10.96 -5.36
N ALA A 78 3.30 -11.86 -5.53
CA ALA A 78 3.57 -13.24 -5.94
C ALA A 78 4.17 -13.29 -7.36
N TYR A 79 3.64 -12.50 -8.29
CA TYR A 79 4.17 -12.37 -9.65
C TYR A 79 5.62 -11.89 -9.66
N SER A 80 5.91 -10.83 -8.90
CA SER A 80 7.26 -10.27 -8.78
C SER A 80 8.21 -11.26 -8.11
N PHE A 81 7.76 -11.93 -7.04
CA PHE A 81 8.57 -12.89 -6.31
C PHE A 81 8.85 -14.16 -7.11
N ALA A 82 7.87 -14.68 -7.87
CA ALA A 82 8.06 -15.81 -8.79
C ALA A 82 9.10 -15.49 -9.86
N GLY A 83 9.09 -14.27 -10.41
CA GLY A 83 10.13 -13.79 -11.32
C GLY A 83 11.54 -13.81 -10.70
N LYS A 84 11.67 -13.44 -9.43
CA LYS A 84 12.94 -13.50 -8.69
C LYS A 84 13.40 -14.94 -8.45
N MET A 85 12.45 -15.85 -8.21
CA MET A 85 12.74 -17.25 -8.01
C MET A 85 12.99 -18.01 -9.32
N ASN A 86 12.93 -17.32 -10.49
CA ASN A 86 13.04 -17.91 -11.83
C ASN A 86 12.04 -19.04 -12.07
N THR A 87 10.80 -18.86 -11.61
CA THR A 87 9.67 -19.75 -11.88
C THR A 87 8.58 -19.01 -12.67
N ASN A 88 7.59 -19.73 -13.18
CA ASN A 88 6.51 -19.14 -13.97
C ASN A 88 5.72 -18.13 -13.13
N LYS A 89 5.72 -16.87 -13.56
CA LYS A 89 5.14 -15.74 -12.82
C LYS A 89 3.62 -15.83 -12.71
N ILE A 90 2.97 -16.33 -13.76
CA ILE A 90 1.50 -16.42 -13.83
C ILE A 90 1.03 -17.51 -12.87
N PHE A 91 1.63 -18.69 -12.92
CA PHE A 91 1.29 -19.78 -12.00
C PHE A 91 1.63 -19.42 -10.56
N GLY A 92 2.77 -18.73 -10.31
CA GLY A 92 3.11 -18.22 -8.99
C GLY A 92 2.04 -17.28 -8.43
N ALA A 93 1.54 -16.33 -9.22
CA ALA A 93 0.47 -15.44 -8.83
C ALA A 93 -0.86 -16.18 -8.60
N ALA A 94 -1.24 -17.08 -9.51
CA ALA A 94 -2.47 -17.85 -9.40
C ALA A 94 -2.50 -18.73 -8.15
N VAL A 95 -1.40 -19.44 -7.88
CA VAL A 95 -1.28 -20.30 -6.69
C VAL A 95 -1.35 -19.49 -5.40
N ALA A 96 -0.77 -18.28 -5.38
CA ALA A 96 -0.83 -17.40 -4.22
C ALA A 96 -2.27 -16.93 -3.91
N VAL A 97 -3.02 -16.56 -4.94
CA VAL A 97 -4.43 -16.16 -4.81
C VAL A 97 -5.27 -17.33 -4.31
N VAL A 98 -5.11 -18.51 -4.91
CA VAL A 98 -5.84 -19.73 -4.50
C VAL A 98 -5.53 -20.07 -3.04
N SER A 99 -4.25 -20.03 -2.64
CA SER A 99 -3.81 -20.30 -1.28
C SER A 99 -4.40 -19.32 -0.28
N TRP A 100 -4.45 -18.05 -0.64
CA TRP A 100 -5.01 -16.98 0.21
C TRP A 100 -6.51 -17.14 0.40
N PHE A 101 -7.25 -17.44 -0.67
CA PHE A 101 -8.68 -17.77 -0.58
C PHE A 101 -8.93 -19.07 0.20
N LEU A 102 -8.06 -20.09 0.09
CA LEU A 102 -8.22 -21.35 0.76
C LEU A 102 -8.22 -21.25 2.30
N ILE A 103 -7.44 -20.30 2.85
CA ILE A 103 -7.38 -20.07 4.29
C ILE A 103 -8.35 -18.95 4.77
N MET A 104 -9.06 -18.30 3.84
CA MET A 104 -10.00 -17.24 4.16
C MET A 104 -11.30 -17.81 4.71
N PRO A 105 -11.90 -17.24 5.76
CA PRO A 105 -13.23 -17.62 6.20
C PRO A 105 -14.30 -17.13 5.21
N TYR A 106 -15.17 -18.04 4.76
CA TYR A 106 -16.30 -17.72 3.87
C TYR A 106 -17.59 -17.45 4.65
N SER A 107 -17.48 -16.76 5.77
CA SER A 107 -18.63 -16.41 6.60
C SER A 107 -18.64 -14.92 6.88
N ILE A 108 -19.78 -14.30 6.68
CA ILE A 108 -20.06 -12.91 7.05
C ILE A 108 -21.03 -12.98 8.21
N SER A 109 -20.58 -12.60 9.42
CA SER A 109 -21.40 -12.54 10.60
C SER A 109 -21.87 -11.09 10.82
N GLY A 110 -23.14 -10.91 11.12
CA GLY A 110 -23.73 -9.63 11.46
C GLY A 110 -24.93 -9.82 12.37
N SER A 111 -25.31 -8.78 13.12
CA SER A 111 -26.54 -8.76 13.89
C SER A 111 -27.60 -7.94 13.16
N VAL A 112 -28.78 -8.51 13.00
CA VAL A 112 -29.96 -7.83 12.46
C VAL A 112 -30.95 -7.63 13.56
N ASP A 113 -31.46 -6.41 13.73
CA ASP A 113 -32.54 -6.14 14.67
C ASP A 113 -33.87 -6.65 14.09
N VAL A 114 -34.42 -7.67 14.72
CA VAL A 114 -35.75 -8.20 14.38
C VAL A 114 -36.68 -7.96 15.57
N ALA A 115 -37.58 -7.01 15.42
CA ALA A 115 -38.59 -6.65 16.45
C ALA A 115 -37.95 -6.25 17.80
N GLY A 116 -36.87 -5.48 17.81
CA GLY A 116 -36.19 -5.00 19.02
C GLY A 116 -35.27 -6.03 19.68
N LYS A 117 -34.96 -7.14 18.99
CA LYS A 117 -33.97 -8.14 19.42
C LYS A 117 -32.86 -8.26 18.37
N ALA A 118 -31.60 -8.12 18.80
CA ALA A 118 -30.46 -8.42 17.97
C ALA A 118 -30.39 -9.94 17.74
N VAL A 119 -30.50 -10.35 16.46
CA VAL A 119 -30.37 -11.74 16.04
C VAL A 119 -29.07 -11.84 15.22
N ASP A 120 -28.17 -12.70 15.65
CA ASP A 120 -26.94 -12.97 14.92
C ASP A 120 -27.26 -13.77 13.65
N VAL A 121 -26.87 -13.23 12.52
CA VAL A 121 -27.03 -13.83 11.20
C VAL A 121 -25.66 -14.12 10.62
N SER A 122 -25.46 -15.34 10.14
CA SER A 122 -24.27 -15.73 9.41
C SER A 122 -24.65 -16.07 7.98
N LEU A 123 -24.03 -15.37 7.02
CA LEU A 123 -24.22 -15.59 5.59
C LEU A 123 -22.92 -16.13 4.97
N SER A 124 -23.04 -17.03 4.01
CA SER A 124 -21.90 -17.47 3.21
C SER A 124 -21.53 -16.40 2.19
N GLY A 125 -20.28 -15.96 2.21
CA GLY A 125 -19.78 -14.93 1.30
C GLY A 125 -18.31 -14.62 1.56
N ILE A 126 -17.72 -13.85 0.67
CA ILE A 126 -16.35 -13.35 0.85
C ILE A 126 -16.45 -12.03 1.63
N PRO A 127 -15.91 -11.97 2.85
CA PRO A 127 -15.94 -10.73 3.63
C PRO A 127 -15.05 -9.66 2.99
N LEU A 128 -15.62 -8.52 2.59
CA LEU A 128 -14.88 -7.43 1.97
C LEU A 128 -13.73 -6.94 2.87
N GLY A 129 -13.90 -6.94 4.19
CA GLY A 129 -12.84 -6.57 5.10
C GLY A 129 -11.55 -7.40 4.94
N TRP A 130 -11.66 -8.69 4.61
CA TRP A 130 -10.50 -9.55 4.42
C TRP A 130 -9.89 -9.47 3.02
N VAL A 131 -10.61 -9.04 2.01
CA VAL A 131 -10.05 -8.77 0.67
C VAL A 131 -9.54 -7.34 0.52
N GLY A 132 -9.90 -6.46 1.45
CA GLY A 132 -9.41 -5.10 1.61
C GLY A 132 -8.15 -5.00 2.46
N SER A 133 -8.00 -3.87 3.14
CA SER A 133 -6.80 -3.53 3.94
C SER A 133 -6.43 -4.56 4.99
N LYS A 134 -7.42 -5.10 5.71
CA LYS A 134 -7.20 -6.08 6.80
C LYS A 134 -6.55 -7.39 6.33
N GLY A 135 -6.74 -7.76 5.06
CA GLY A 135 -6.15 -8.98 4.50
C GLY A 135 -4.75 -8.84 3.90
N ILE A 136 -4.21 -7.63 3.81
CA ILE A 136 -2.93 -7.36 3.13
C ILE A 136 -1.78 -8.19 3.72
N PHE A 137 -1.62 -8.20 5.05
CA PHE A 137 -0.52 -8.91 5.70
C PHE A 137 -0.60 -10.42 5.49
N VAL A 138 -1.79 -11.00 5.62
CA VAL A 138 -2.04 -12.41 5.28
C VAL A 138 -1.69 -12.67 3.82
N GLY A 139 -2.12 -11.77 2.94
CA GLY A 139 -1.82 -11.83 1.50
C GLY A 139 -0.32 -11.84 1.19
N ILE A 140 0.44 -10.97 1.83
CA ILE A 140 1.92 -10.92 1.70
C ILE A 140 2.53 -12.27 2.12
N MET A 141 2.12 -12.81 3.26
CA MET A 141 2.62 -14.09 3.75
C MET A 141 2.27 -15.24 2.82
N CYS A 142 1.01 -15.28 2.33
CA CYS A 142 0.57 -16.27 1.35
C CYS A 142 1.36 -16.17 0.04
N ALA A 143 1.60 -14.97 -0.47
CA ALA A 143 2.36 -14.76 -1.69
C ALA A 143 3.79 -15.31 -1.58
N PHE A 144 4.49 -15.04 -0.48
CA PHE A 144 5.85 -15.56 -0.29
C PHE A 144 5.86 -17.06 -0.06
N LEU A 145 5.01 -17.57 0.82
CA LEU A 145 5.00 -18.99 1.19
C LEU A 145 4.58 -19.88 0.01
N SER A 146 3.50 -19.54 -0.70
CA SER A 146 2.99 -20.30 -1.83
C SER A 146 3.99 -20.37 -2.98
N VAL A 147 4.58 -19.23 -3.36
CA VAL A 147 5.60 -19.19 -4.43
C VAL A 147 6.85 -19.95 -4.02
N HIS A 148 7.25 -19.84 -2.75
CA HIS A 148 8.43 -20.59 -2.26
C HIS A 148 8.21 -22.10 -2.33
N ILE A 149 7.08 -22.60 -1.86
CA ILE A 149 6.72 -24.04 -1.92
C ILE A 149 6.63 -24.48 -3.37
N TYR A 150 5.92 -23.73 -4.22
CA TYR A 150 5.78 -23.99 -5.64
C TYR A 150 7.14 -24.19 -6.32
N THR A 151 8.02 -23.19 -6.16
CA THR A 151 9.38 -23.20 -6.73
C THR A 151 10.23 -24.35 -6.17
N TYR A 152 10.10 -24.67 -4.88
CA TYR A 152 10.81 -25.79 -4.27
C TYR A 152 10.42 -27.12 -4.90
N VAL A 153 9.13 -27.39 -5.08
CA VAL A 153 8.60 -28.60 -5.71
C VAL A 153 9.04 -28.68 -7.17
N GLU A 154 8.94 -27.59 -7.92
CA GLU A 154 9.37 -27.48 -9.31
C GLU A 154 10.87 -27.80 -9.45
N ARG A 155 11.73 -27.22 -8.60
CA ARG A 155 13.19 -27.47 -8.62
C ARG A 155 13.58 -28.89 -8.22
N LYS A 156 12.74 -29.58 -7.45
CA LYS A 156 12.93 -31.01 -7.15
C LYS A 156 12.58 -31.90 -8.32
N GLY A 157 12.04 -31.33 -9.42
CA GLY A 157 11.65 -32.08 -10.61
C GLY A 157 10.34 -32.88 -10.43
N TRP A 158 9.54 -32.55 -9.39
CA TRP A 158 8.24 -33.16 -9.17
C TRP A 158 7.21 -32.50 -10.11
N THR A 159 7.37 -32.71 -11.38
CA THR A 159 6.55 -32.14 -12.45
C THR A 159 6.17 -33.23 -13.45
N ILE A 160 5.02 -33.08 -14.09
CA ILE A 160 4.61 -33.95 -15.18
C ILE A 160 5.37 -33.51 -16.44
N LYS A 161 6.14 -34.44 -17.00
CA LYS A 161 6.86 -34.22 -18.26
C LYS A 161 6.02 -34.67 -19.43
N MET A 162 5.87 -33.84 -20.43
CA MET A 162 5.14 -34.13 -21.65
C MET A 162 6.05 -34.68 -22.74
N PRO A 163 5.53 -35.51 -23.65
CA PRO A 163 6.26 -36.01 -24.82
C PRO A 163 6.66 -34.85 -25.76
N ALA A 164 7.70 -35.09 -26.57
CA ALA A 164 8.12 -34.17 -27.61
C ALA A 164 6.99 -33.88 -28.62
N GLY A 165 6.78 -32.58 -28.96
CA GLY A 165 5.73 -32.15 -29.90
C GLY A 165 4.49 -31.53 -29.27
N VAL A 166 4.39 -31.51 -27.94
CA VAL A 166 3.32 -30.80 -27.24
C VAL A 166 3.62 -29.29 -27.25
N PRO A 167 2.61 -28.41 -27.47
CA PRO A 167 2.80 -26.97 -27.39
C PRO A 167 3.35 -26.56 -26.03
N PRO A 168 4.30 -25.58 -25.95
CA PRO A 168 4.94 -25.15 -24.70
C PRO A 168 3.97 -24.71 -23.61
N THR A 169 2.89 -24.01 -23.95
CA THR A 169 1.85 -23.58 -23.01
C THR A 169 1.11 -24.73 -22.34
N VAL A 170 0.93 -25.84 -23.07
CA VAL A 170 0.30 -27.05 -22.54
C VAL A 170 1.29 -27.77 -21.63
N GLU A 171 2.55 -27.91 -22.04
CA GLU A 171 3.61 -28.51 -21.25
C GLU A 171 3.78 -27.81 -19.92
N GLU A 172 3.85 -26.45 -19.93
CA GLU A 172 3.93 -25.63 -18.71
C GLU A 172 2.72 -25.84 -17.77
N SER A 173 1.51 -25.95 -18.33
CA SER A 173 0.30 -26.15 -17.55
C SER A 173 0.30 -27.50 -16.82
N PHE A 174 0.72 -28.57 -17.48
CA PHE A 174 0.84 -29.89 -16.86
C PHE A 174 2.01 -29.99 -15.88
N ALA A 175 3.13 -29.31 -16.17
CA ALA A 175 4.26 -29.24 -15.26
C ALA A 175 3.89 -28.49 -13.94
N ALA A 176 3.01 -27.51 -14.00
CA ALA A 176 2.54 -26.76 -12.86
C ALA A 176 1.58 -27.54 -11.93
N LEU A 177 0.98 -28.63 -12.40
CA LEU A 177 -0.10 -29.32 -11.70
C LEU A 177 0.35 -29.90 -10.35
N ILE A 178 1.47 -30.60 -10.28
CA ILE A 178 1.97 -31.18 -9.02
C ILE A 178 2.45 -30.10 -8.06
N PRO A 179 3.26 -29.10 -8.49
CA PRO A 179 3.64 -27.99 -7.62
C PRO A 179 2.41 -27.23 -7.04
N ALA A 180 1.41 -26.94 -7.87
CA ALA A 180 0.19 -26.27 -7.42
C ALA A 180 -0.61 -27.12 -6.42
N ALA A 181 -0.77 -28.41 -6.69
CA ALA A 181 -1.45 -29.35 -5.79
C ALA A 181 -0.75 -29.44 -4.42
N MET A 182 0.59 -29.48 -4.40
CA MET A 182 1.36 -29.50 -3.15
C MET A 182 1.17 -28.23 -2.34
N VAL A 183 1.14 -27.06 -2.98
CA VAL A 183 0.84 -25.81 -2.31
C VAL A 183 -0.56 -25.84 -1.70
N MET A 184 -1.58 -26.27 -2.48
CA MET A 184 -2.95 -26.36 -1.98
C MET A 184 -3.06 -27.32 -0.79
N ILE A 185 -2.37 -28.48 -0.81
CA ILE A 185 -2.36 -29.42 0.32
C ILE A 185 -1.76 -28.77 1.57
N VAL A 186 -0.66 -28.03 1.44
CA VAL A 186 -0.04 -27.34 2.58
C VAL A 186 -1.00 -26.30 3.17
N PHE A 187 -1.59 -25.46 2.35
CA PHE A 187 -2.52 -24.42 2.83
C PHE A 187 -3.82 -25.02 3.37
N PHE A 188 -4.33 -26.11 2.77
CA PHE A 188 -5.45 -26.86 3.32
C PHE A 188 -5.11 -27.42 4.70
N THR A 189 -3.92 -28.00 4.88
CA THR A 189 -3.49 -28.51 6.18
C THR A 189 -3.39 -27.38 7.22
N ILE A 190 -2.86 -26.23 6.83
CA ILE A 190 -2.82 -25.03 7.69
C ILE A 190 -4.24 -24.63 8.09
N ASN A 191 -5.15 -24.50 7.13
CA ASN A 191 -6.54 -24.12 7.39
C ASN A 191 -7.24 -25.11 8.33
N LEU A 192 -7.02 -26.42 8.12
CA LEU A 192 -7.59 -27.48 8.95
C LEU A 192 -7.07 -27.39 10.39
N LEU A 193 -5.75 -27.18 10.58
CA LEU A 193 -5.16 -27.05 11.91
C LEU A 193 -5.73 -25.85 12.69
N PHE A 194 -5.88 -24.69 12.04
CA PHE A 194 -6.50 -23.53 12.67
C PHE A 194 -7.98 -23.73 12.94
N GLY A 195 -8.69 -24.47 12.06
CA GLY A 195 -10.08 -24.87 12.29
C GLY A 195 -10.24 -25.73 13.56
N PHE A 196 -9.35 -26.67 13.82
CA PHE A 196 -9.35 -27.45 15.07
C PHE A 196 -9.08 -26.59 16.32
N LEU A 197 -8.35 -25.47 16.17
CA LEU A 197 -8.12 -24.51 17.25
C LEU A 197 -9.31 -23.55 17.48
N GLY A 198 -10.39 -23.68 16.70
CA GLY A 198 -11.58 -22.82 16.79
C GLY A 198 -11.36 -21.39 16.28
N THR A 199 -10.36 -21.19 15.44
CA THR A 199 -9.98 -19.88 14.92
C THR A 199 -9.60 -19.98 13.42
N ASN A 200 -9.21 -18.89 12.82
CA ASN A 200 -8.71 -18.86 11.45
C ASN A 200 -7.41 -18.04 11.34
N VAL A 201 -6.65 -18.33 10.28
CA VAL A 201 -5.33 -17.71 10.05
C VAL A 201 -5.42 -16.19 9.96
N PHE A 202 -6.47 -15.65 9.33
CA PHE A 202 -6.67 -14.21 9.17
C PHE A 202 -6.83 -13.52 10.53
N GLN A 203 -7.63 -14.08 11.41
CA GLN A 203 -7.87 -13.52 12.74
C GLN A 203 -6.61 -13.51 13.59
N ILE A 204 -5.87 -14.61 13.61
CA ILE A 204 -4.61 -14.69 14.37
C ILE A 204 -3.58 -13.70 13.86
N ILE A 205 -3.37 -13.64 12.54
CA ILE A 205 -2.41 -12.71 11.97
C ILE A 205 -2.85 -11.26 12.21
N PHE A 206 -4.15 -10.98 12.12
CA PHE A 206 -4.68 -9.66 12.41
C PHE A 206 -4.44 -9.26 13.88
N GLU A 207 -4.79 -10.11 14.82
CA GLU A 207 -4.69 -9.80 16.25
C GLU A 207 -3.25 -9.77 16.76
N PHE A 208 -2.41 -10.74 16.37
CA PHE A 208 -1.07 -10.87 16.92
C PHE A 208 0.02 -10.14 16.15
N LEU A 209 -0.14 -9.93 14.85
CA LEU A 209 0.88 -9.30 14.03
C LEU A 209 0.43 -7.93 13.52
N GLN A 210 -0.72 -7.84 12.88
CA GLN A 210 -1.14 -6.61 12.21
C GLN A 210 -1.55 -5.52 13.19
N THR A 211 -2.37 -5.84 14.19
CA THR A 211 -2.83 -4.85 15.18
C THR A 211 -1.67 -4.19 15.95
N PRO A 212 -0.68 -4.92 16.48
CA PRO A 212 0.50 -4.28 17.09
C PRO A 212 1.31 -3.42 16.11
N LEU A 213 1.48 -3.89 14.86
CA LEU A 213 2.22 -3.13 13.85
C LEU A 213 1.48 -1.86 13.41
N LEU A 214 0.15 -1.92 13.27
CA LEU A 214 -0.67 -0.74 12.98
C LEU A 214 -0.60 0.27 14.14
N ASN A 215 -0.78 -0.20 15.37
CA ASN A 215 -0.69 0.66 16.56
C ASN A 215 0.69 1.31 16.72
N LEU A 216 1.77 0.60 16.36
CA LEU A 216 3.11 1.18 16.33
C LEU A 216 3.26 2.17 15.17
N GLY A 217 2.74 1.83 14.00
CA GLY A 217 2.82 2.67 12.79
C GLY A 217 2.04 3.97 12.90
N ASP A 218 0.93 4.00 13.65
CA ASP A 218 0.12 5.19 13.93
C ASP A 218 0.69 6.06 15.06
N THR A 219 1.94 5.84 15.45
CA THR A 219 2.60 6.66 16.47
C THR A 219 3.59 7.63 15.86
N LEU A 220 3.60 8.87 16.37
CA LEU A 220 4.60 9.88 16.01
C LEU A 220 6.03 9.35 16.16
N GLY A 221 6.29 8.61 17.24
CA GLY A 221 7.62 8.03 17.52
C GLY A 221 8.08 7.06 16.44
N ALA A 222 7.20 6.16 16.00
CA ALA A 222 7.52 5.21 14.93
C ALA A 222 7.79 5.92 13.58
N MET A 223 6.98 6.93 13.26
CA MET A 223 7.17 7.73 12.06
C MET A 223 8.51 8.46 12.06
N VAL A 224 8.84 9.10 13.18
CA VAL A 224 10.12 9.82 13.36
C VAL A 224 11.30 8.85 13.22
N VAL A 225 11.26 7.71 13.89
CA VAL A 225 12.33 6.69 13.80
C VAL A 225 12.47 6.17 12.37
N ALA A 226 11.36 5.83 11.71
CA ALA A 226 11.39 5.38 10.32
C ALA A 226 12.03 6.42 9.39
N TYR A 227 11.70 7.70 9.58
CA TYR A 227 12.26 8.78 8.77
C TYR A 227 13.73 9.07 9.03
N ILE A 228 14.18 8.96 10.28
CA ILE A 228 15.62 9.04 10.61
C ILE A 228 16.37 7.94 9.84
N PHE A 229 15.91 6.68 9.91
CA PHE A 229 16.53 5.58 9.17
C PHE A 229 16.48 5.76 7.65
N LEU A 230 15.35 6.22 7.12
CA LEU A 230 15.18 6.52 5.69
C LEU A 230 16.25 7.49 5.19
N HIS A 231 16.47 8.58 5.91
CA HIS A 231 17.45 9.60 5.52
C HIS A 231 18.90 9.17 5.79
N LEU A 232 19.14 8.33 6.81
CA LEU A 232 20.44 7.71 7.02
C LEU A 232 20.82 6.78 5.87
N PHE A 233 19.89 5.98 5.34
CA PHE A 233 20.14 5.15 4.15
C PHE A 233 20.48 6.01 2.93
N TRP A 234 19.75 7.09 2.72
CA TRP A 234 20.07 8.05 1.64
C TRP A 234 21.45 8.68 1.81
N PHE A 235 21.85 8.99 3.03
CA PHE A 235 23.19 9.50 3.33
C PHE A 235 24.30 8.52 2.90
N PHE A 236 24.07 7.22 3.05
CA PHE A 236 25.00 6.19 2.57
C PHE A 236 24.84 5.85 1.09
N GLY A 237 24.09 6.62 0.33
CA GLY A 237 23.88 6.41 -1.11
C GLY A 237 22.89 5.28 -1.44
N VAL A 238 22.18 4.76 -0.45
CA VAL A 238 21.14 3.74 -0.62
C VAL A 238 19.78 4.45 -0.64
N ASN A 239 18.90 4.06 -1.55
CA ASN A 239 17.55 4.64 -1.58
C ASN A 239 16.76 4.24 -0.31
N GLY A 240 16.78 5.12 0.68
CA GLY A 240 16.14 4.90 1.99
C GLY A 240 14.63 4.72 1.90
N GLY A 241 13.97 5.43 0.98
CA GLY A 241 12.54 5.24 0.71
C GLY A 241 12.21 3.83 0.23
N SER A 242 13.14 3.18 -0.50
CA SER A 242 12.97 1.77 -0.91
C SER A 242 13.14 0.81 0.26
N VAL A 243 14.11 1.05 1.13
CA VAL A 243 14.43 0.16 2.26
C VAL A 243 13.36 0.27 3.35
N VAL A 244 13.12 1.46 3.85
CA VAL A 244 12.17 1.71 4.93
C VAL A 244 10.74 1.54 4.46
N GLY A 245 10.41 2.04 3.27
CA GLY A 245 9.09 1.92 2.67
C GLY A 245 8.67 0.48 2.40
N ALA A 246 9.60 -0.47 2.20
CA ALA A 246 9.24 -1.88 2.05
C ALA A 246 8.51 -2.44 3.29
N VAL A 247 8.80 -1.90 4.47
CA VAL A 247 8.16 -2.28 5.73
C VAL A 247 7.04 -1.31 6.11
N PHE A 248 7.28 -0.01 5.95
CA PHE A 248 6.40 1.02 6.48
C PHE A 248 5.21 1.35 5.56
N ASN A 249 5.40 1.33 4.22
CA ASN A 249 4.31 1.65 3.30
C ASN A 249 3.09 0.73 3.40
N PRO A 250 3.20 -0.60 3.57
CA PRO A 250 2.01 -1.43 3.80
C PRO A 250 1.20 -1.02 5.02
N ILE A 251 1.87 -0.60 6.10
CA ILE A 251 1.24 -0.13 7.33
C ILE A 251 0.50 1.19 7.04
N LEU A 252 1.19 2.15 6.44
CA LEU A 252 0.63 3.46 6.12
C LEU A 252 -0.55 3.38 5.14
N GLN A 253 -0.48 2.48 4.15
CA GLN A 253 -1.60 2.24 3.22
C GLN A 253 -2.81 1.61 3.93
N THR A 254 -2.57 0.73 4.90
CA THR A 254 -3.66 0.15 5.70
C THR A 254 -4.34 1.24 6.55
N LEU A 255 -3.57 2.14 7.17
CA LEU A 255 -4.09 3.28 7.92
C LEU A 255 -4.85 4.26 7.00
N SER A 256 -4.35 4.51 5.78
CA SER A 256 -5.08 5.29 4.77
C SER A 256 -6.42 4.67 4.42
N ALA A 257 -6.46 3.35 4.20
CA ALA A 257 -7.70 2.64 3.90
C ALA A 257 -8.66 2.64 5.11
N GLY A 258 -8.13 2.63 6.33
CA GLY A 258 -8.91 2.84 7.55
C GLY A 258 -9.59 4.21 7.57
N ASN A 259 -8.88 5.28 7.23
CA ASN A 259 -9.45 6.62 7.14
C ASN A 259 -10.57 6.72 6.08
N ILE A 260 -10.40 6.08 4.92
CA ILE A 260 -11.46 5.98 3.91
C ILE A 260 -12.69 5.25 4.46
N ALA A 261 -12.49 4.26 5.33
CA ALA A 261 -13.56 3.52 5.99
C ALA A 261 -14.17 4.25 7.20
N GLY A 262 -13.73 5.49 7.49
CA GLY A 262 -14.24 6.31 8.60
C GLY A 262 -13.45 6.20 9.91
N GLU A 263 -12.26 5.56 9.89
CA GLU A 263 -11.31 5.62 11.00
C GLU A 263 -10.56 6.97 10.98
N HIS A 264 -9.90 7.34 12.07
CA HIS A 264 -9.26 8.65 12.22
C HIS A 264 -7.78 8.49 12.59
N HIS A 265 -6.96 8.05 11.63
CA HIS A 265 -5.51 7.95 11.80
C HIS A 265 -4.82 9.21 11.29
N ILE A 266 -4.04 9.88 12.14
CA ILE A 266 -3.24 11.05 11.72
C ILE A 266 -2.14 10.59 10.78
N ILE A 267 -1.44 9.51 11.15
CA ILE A 267 -0.35 8.96 10.36
C ILE A 267 -0.89 7.95 9.37
N CYS A 268 -0.76 8.25 8.08
CA CYS A 268 -1.19 7.40 6.97
C CYS A 268 -0.31 7.68 5.74
N GLN A 269 -0.52 6.99 4.63
CA GLN A 269 0.28 7.20 3.41
C GLN A 269 0.15 8.63 2.90
N GLN A 270 -1.06 9.20 2.90
CA GLN A 270 -1.30 10.56 2.48
C GLN A 270 -0.53 11.58 3.35
N PHE A 271 -0.50 11.39 4.68
CA PHE A 271 0.29 12.22 5.59
C PHE A 271 1.78 12.17 5.23
N GLN A 272 2.32 10.98 4.95
CA GLN A 272 3.71 10.83 4.53
C GLN A 272 4.00 11.59 3.24
N ASP A 273 3.16 11.43 2.24
CA ASP A 273 3.41 11.95 0.90
C ASP A 273 3.27 13.47 0.83
N LEU A 274 2.37 14.07 1.61
CA LEU A 274 2.08 15.50 1.57
C LEU A 274 2.88 16.33 2.58
N PHE A 275 3.05 15.82 3.80
CA PHE A 275 3.56 16.64 4.90
C PHE A 275 5.00 16.31 5.32
N ALA A 276 5.46 15.08 5.05
CA ALA A 276 6.78 14.65 5.51
C ALA A 276 7.92 14.96 4.53
N THR A 277 7.68 14.85 3.21
CA THR A 277 8.73 14.91 2.18
C THR A 277 8.49 15.97 1.12
N PHE A 278 8.50 17.23 1.52
CA PHE A 278 8.30 18.36 0.61
C PHE A 278 9.42 18.46 -0.45
N GLY A 279 9.14 18.04 -1.67
CA GLY A 279 10.14 17.99 -2.75
C GLY A 279 11.12 16.83 -2.65
N GLY A 280 10.66 15.68 -2.13
CA GLY A 280 11.40 14.43 -2.03
C GLY A 280 12.18 14.27 -0.72
N ALA A 281 13.00 13.24 -0.61
CA ALA A 281 13.76 12.92 0.58
C ALA A 281 14.59 14.13 1.07
N GLY A 282 14.57 14.39 2.37
CA GLY A 282 15.23 15.56 2.98
C GLY A 282 14.44 16.86 2.83
N SER A 283 13.23 16.84 2.28
CA SER A 283 12.41 18.05 2.01
C SER A 283 13.19 19.11 1.21
N THR A 284 13.87 18.65 0.16
CA THR A 284 14.90 19.42 -0.55
C THR A 284 14.36 20.55 -1.41
N LEU A 285 13.06 20.71 -1.61
CA LEU A 285 12.49 21.81 -2.39
C LEU A 285 12.85 23.18 -1.77
N SER A 286 12.81 23.29 -0.44
CA SER A 286 13.21 24.49 0.27
C SER A 286 14.69 24.83 0.06
N LEU A 287 15.54 23.80 0.04
CA LEU A 287 16.97 23.96 -0.29
C LEU A 287 17.16 24.46 -1.72
N VAL A 288 16.42 23.91 -2.70
CA VAL A 288 16.46 24.36 -4.10
C VAL A 288 16.05 25.82 -4.23
N ILE A 289 14.99 26.23 -3.56
CA ILE A 289 14.54 27.63 -3.51
C ILE A 289 15.63 28.52 -2.91
N ALA A 290 16.23 28.12 -1.79
CA ALA A 290 17.33 28.85 -1.17
C ALA A 290 18.57 28.96 -2.11
N MET A 291 18.89 27.91 -2.86
CA MET A 291 19.96 27.93 -3.86
C MET A 291 19.70 28.95 -4.97
N LEU A 292 18.45 29.11 -5.38
CA LEU A 292 18.07 30.06 -6.43
C LEU A 292 18.08 31.51 -5.92
N LEU A 293 17.64 31.75 -4.70
CA LEU A 293 17.43 33.10 -4.16
C LEU A 293 18.68 33.68 -3.48
N PHE A 294 19.44 32.84 -2.77
CA PHE A 294 20.49 33.32 -1.87
C PHE A 294 21.91 32.92 -2.30
N CYS A 295 22.10 31.93 -3.18
CA CYS A 295 23.44 31.49 -3.55
C CYS A 295 24.06 32.37 -4.62
N LYS A 296 25.30 32.82 -4.38
CA LYS A 296 26.10 33.62 -5.32
C LYS A 296 26.92 32.77 -6.30
N SER A 297 27.09 31.49 -6.02
CA SER A 297 27.86 30.57 -6.87
C SER A 297 27.05 30.16 -8.08
N LYS A 298 27.55 30.48 -9.27
CA LYS A 298 26.93 30.09 -10.56
C LYS A 298 26.69 28.57 -10.67
N ARG A 299 27.60 27.75 -10.12
CA ARG A 299 27.48 26.29 -10.12
C ARG A 299 26.23 25.86 -9.30
N ILE A 300 26.07 26.40 -8.09
CA ILE A 300 24.96 26.05 -7.21
C ILE A 300 23.63 26.58 -7.78
N THR A 301 23.61 27.81 -8.28
CA THR A 301 22.41 28.38 -8.91
C THR A 301 21.97 27.61 -10.14
N ASN A 302 22.93 27.17 -11.00
CA ASN A 302 22.60 26.35 -12.17
C ASN A 302 22.07 24.96 -11.77
N LEU A 303 22.63 24.35 -10.72
CA LEU A 303 22.10 23.10 -10.17
C LEU A 303 20.68 23.33 -9.60
N GLY A 304 20.45 24.44 -8.92
CA GLY A 304 19.12 24.81 -8.42
C GLY A 304 18.10 24.95 -9.56
N LYS A 305 18.47 25.62 -10.67
CA LYS A 305 17.60 25.73 -11.85
C LYS A 305 17.25 24.37 -12.47
N LEU A 306 18.23 23.49 -12.58
CA LEU A 306 18.04 22.13 -13.13
C LEU A 306 17.13 21.28 -12.24
N SER A 307 17.21 21.48 -10.91
CA SER A 307 16.53 20.67 -9.92
C SER A 307 15.16 21.23 -9.50
N PHE A 308 14.83 22.46 -9.90
CA PHE A 308 13.60 23.13 -9.45
C PHE A 308 12.35 22.44 -9.97
N VAL A 309 12.26 22.22 -11.28
CA VAL A 309 11.08 21.56 -11.87
C VAL A 309 10.93 20.11 -11.38
N PRO A 310 11.97 19.25 -11.42
CA PRO A 310 11.88 17.93 -10.82
C PRO A 310 11.51 17.97 -9.33
N GLY A 311 12.07 18.94 -8.57
CA GLY A 311 11.82 19.09 -7.14
C GLY A 311 10.37 19.42 -6.78
N ILE A 312 9.65 20.18 -7.62
CA ILE A 312 8.21 20.41 -7.46
C ILE A 312 7.43 19.09 -7.52
N PHE A 313 7.87 18.14 -8.34
CA PHE A 313 7.28 16.83 -8.47
C PHE A 313 7.87 15.79 -7.50
N GLY A 314 8.60 16.20 -6.48
CA GLY A 314 9.18 15.30 -5.49
C GLY A 314 10.41 14.50 -5.96
N ILE A 315 10.92 14.76 -7.18
CA ILE A 315 12.09 14.10 -7.76
C ILE A 315 13.33 14.89 -7.39
N ASN A 316 14.11 14.40 -6.42
CA ASN A 316 15.24 15.14 -5.87
C ASN A 316 16.63 14.52 -6.11
N GLU A 317 16.71 13.48 -6.89
CA GLU A 317 17.98 12.85 -7.28
C GLU A 317 19.00 13.87 -7.84
N PRO A 318 18.62 14.87 -8.67
CA PRO A 318 19.55 15.88 -9.13
C PRO A 318 20.20 16.67 -7.99
N ILE A 319 19.48 16.92 -6.89
CA ILE A 319 20.02 17.60 -5.70
C ILE A 319 20.85 16.65 -4.85
N VAL A 320 20.35 15.45 -4.56
CA VAL A 320 21.03 14.49 -3.68
C VAL A 320 22.41 14.11 -4.23
N PHE A 321 22.53 13.94 -5.53
CA PHE A 321 23.78 13.59 -6.20
C PHE A 321 24.57 14.80 -6.75
N GLY A 322 23.88 15.86 -7.18
CA GLY A 322 24.52 17.04 -7.74
C GLY A 322 25.11 17.99 -6.69
N LEU A 323 24.44 18.18 -5.56
CA LEU A 323 24.98 18.79 -4.37
C LEU A 323 25.41 17.64 -3.45
N PRO A 324 26.68 17.29 -3.32
CA PRO A 324 27.07 16.02 -2.71
C PRO A 324 26.54 15.90 -1.27
N ILE A 325 25.28 15.48 -1.13
CA ILE A 325 24.61 15.22 0.16
C ILE A 325 25.08 13.86 0.69
N VAL A 326 25.24 12.91 -0.23
CA VAL A 326 25.75 11.57 0.09
C VAL A 326 27.13 11.68 0.72
N LEU A 327 27.30 11.04 1.89
CA LEU A 327 28.53 11.03 2.68
C LEU A 327 29.05 12.41 3.12
N ASN A 328 28.19 13.44 3.11
CA ASN A 328 28.56 14.77 3.59
C ASN A 328 27.98 15.04 4.99
N PRO A 329 28.79 14.95 6.07
CA PRO A 329 28.30 15.10 7.44
C PRO A 329 27.66 16.46 7.71
N THR A 330 28.09 17.51 7.01
CA THR A 330 27.56 18.88 7.20
C THR A 330 26.11 18.99 6.74
N LEU A 331 25.75 18.28 5.67
CA LEU A 331 24.39 18.26 5.11
C LEU A 331 23.52 17.16 5.73
N LEU A 332 24.09 16.16 6.40
CA LEU A 332 23.35 15.08 7.04
C LEU A 332 22.33 15.63 8.07
N ILE A 333 22.79 16.56 8.93
CA ILE A 333 21.95 17.08 10.00
C ILE A 333 20.67 17.72 9.45
N PRO A 334 20.71 18.73 8.58
CA PRO A 334 19.50 19.33 8.02
C PRO A 334 18.72 18.34 7.16
N PHE A 335 19.38 17.41 6.44
CA PHE A 335 18.73 16.41 5.60
C PHE A 335 17.85 15.43 6.38
N VAL A 336 18.25 15.09 7.62
CA VAL A 336 17.46 14.26 8.55
C VAL A 336 16.46 15.07 9.34
N LEU A 337 16.90 16.24 9.87
CA LEU A 337 16.07 17.01 10.81
C LEU A 337 14.87 17.70 10.13
N VAL A 338 15.02 18.25 8.92
CA VAL A 338 13.95 19.01 8.29
C VAL A 338 12.68 18.16 8.08
N PRO A 339 12.73 16.96 7.46
CA PRO A 339 11.54 16.12 7.35
C PRO A 339 11.01 15.66 8.71
N THR A 340 11.90 15.40 9.68
CA THR A 340 11.48 15.03 11.04
C THR A 340 10.70 16.15 11.71
N VAL A 341 11.16 17.39 11.59
CA VAL A 341 10.46 18.59 12.12
C VAL A 341 9.13 18.79 11.40
N ASN A 342 9.08 18.61 10.07
CA ASN A 342 7.83 18.69 9.31
C ASN A 342 6.79 17.68 9.83
N ILE A 343 7.19 16.43 10.05
CA ILE A 343 6.34 15.38 10.63
C ILE A 343 5.79 15.81 11.99
N VAL A 344 6.67 16.29 12.88
CA VAL A 344 6.28 16.69 14.24
C VAL A 344 5.29 17.85 14.22
N ILE A 345 5.59 18.90 13.44
CA ILE A 345 4.71 20.08 13.34
C ILE A 345 3.35 19.66 12.75
N SER A 346 3.33 18.93 11.65
CA SER A 346 2.09 18.51 10.98
C SER A 346 1.26 17.59 11.86
N TYR A 347 1.91 16.65 12.55
CA TYR A 347 1.23 15.77 13.50
C TYR A 347 0.52 16.55 14.61
N PHE A 348 1.22 17.49 15.26
CA PHE A 348 0.61 18.29 16.31
C PHE A 348 -0.46 19.25 15.79
N ALA A 349 -0.30 19.80 14.60
CA ALA A 349 -1.34 20.63 13.97
C ALA A 349 -2.65 19.85 13.76
N MET A 350 -2.56 18.59 13.28
CA MET A 350 -3.72 17.70 13.13
C MET A 350 -4.26 17.23 14.49
N ALA A 351 -3.39 16.83 15.42
CA ALA A 351 -3.80 16.40 16.77
C ALA A 351 -4.52 17.49 17.57
N MET A 352 -4.15 18.77 17.35
CA MET A 352 -4.82 19.92 17.94
C MET A 352 -6.04 20.42 17.13
N ASN A 353 -6.44 19.73 16.08
CA ASN A 353 -7.51 20.10 15.16
C ASN A 353 -7.33 21.50 14.52
N LEU A 354 -6.09 21.96 14.35
CA LEU A 354 -5.78 23.17 13.57
C LEU A 354 -5.85 22.91 12.07
N VAL A 355 -5.62 21.68 11.67
CA VAL A 355 -5.70 21.18 10.31
C VAL A 355 -6.49 19.87 10.33
N PRO A 356 -7.39 19.61 9.38
CA PRO A 356 -8.13 18.36 9.32
C PRO A 356 -7.20 17.15 9.12
N ILE A 357 -7.62 15.99 9.62
CA ILE A 357 -6.90 14.73 9.44
C ILE A 357 -7.00 14.30 7.97
N CYS A 358 -5.95 13.70 7.45
CA CYS A 358 -5.92 13.17 6.08
C CYS A 358 -7.06 12.18 5.83
N SER A 359 -7.79 12.35 4.73
CA SER A 359 -8.91 11.48 4.34
C SER A 359 -8.49 10.06 3.94
N GLY A 360 -7.19 9.80 3.77
CA GLY A 360 -6.66 8.52 3.32
C GLY A 360 -6.65 8.34 1.79
N ILE A 361 -7.13 9.32 1.03
CA ILE A 361 -7.12 9.27 -0.44
C ILE A 361 -5.68 9.24 -0.94
N ASN A 362 -5.35 8.25 -1.77
CA ASN A 362 -4.02 8.14 -2.37
C ASN A 362 -3.86 9.17 -3.49
N ILE A 363 -3.11 10.22 -3.22
CA ILE A 363 -2.66 11.19 -4.21
C ILE A 363 -1.22 10.82 -4.60
N PRO A 364 -0.85 10.83 -5.90
CA PRO A 364 0.52 10.58 -6.28
C PRO A 364 1.45 11.58 -5.60
N TRP A 365 2.52 11.09 -4.97
CA TRP A 365 3.56 11.92 -4.31
C TRP A 365 4.18 12.98 -5.25
N THR A 366 3.99 12.81 -6.56
CA THR A 366 4.41 13.76 -7.61
C THR A 366 3.43 14.91 -7.82
N CYS A 367 2.26 14.91 -7.17
CA CYS A 367 1.19 15.90 -7.38
C CYS A 367 1.15 16.99 -6.30
N LEU A 368 2.21 17.77 -6.17
CA LEU A 368 2.31 18.84 -5.18
C LEU A 368 1.27 19.96 -5.38
N LEU A 369 0.88 20.23 -6.62
CA LEU A 369 -0.11 21.26 -6.97
C LEU A 369 -1.56 20.85 -6.66
N TYR A 370 -1.83 19.55 -6.54
CA TYR A 370 -3.17 19.04 -6.22
C TYR A 370 -3.45 19.03 -4.71
N THR A 371 -2.41 19.23 -3.90
CA THR A 371 -2.48 19.11 -2.44
C THR A 371 -2.96 20.37 -1.75
N SER A 372 -2.87 21.54 -2.40
CA SER A 372 -3.35 22.78 -1.82
C SER A 372 -4.87 22.80 -1.71
N ASP A 373 -5.59 22.25 -2.69
CA ASP A 373 -7.05 22.25 -2.67
C ASP A 373 -7.64 21.15 -1.78
N ALA A 374 -6.91 20.05 -1.54
CA ALA A 374 -7.35 18.96 -0.65
C ALA A 374 -6.96 19.18 0.83
N ALA A 375 -6.14 20.18 1.13
CA ALA A 375 -5.76 20.56 2.49
C ALA A 375 -6.58 21.74 3.03
N ASP A 376 -7.30 22.45 2.15
CA ASP A 376 -8.16 23.60 2.53
C ASP A 376 -9.62 23.16 2.83
N GLU A 377 -9.90 21.84 2.74
CA GLU A 377 -11.17 21.21 3.05
C GLU A 377 -11.02 20.14 4.11
#